data_267e3111da52c4be8af20371f2f72206
#
_entry.id   267e3111da52c4be8af20371f2f72206
#
_cell.length_a   1.000
_cell.length_b   1.000
_cell.length_c   1.000
_cell.angle_alpha   90.00
_cell.angle_beta   90.00
_cell.angle_gamma   90.00
#
_symmetry.space_group_name_H-M   'P 1'
#
loop_
_entity.id
_entity.type
_entity.pdbx_description
1 polymer ?
#
loop_
_entity_poly.entity_id
_entity_poly.type
_entity_poly.pdbx_seq_one_letter_code
_entity_poly.pdbx_strand_id
1 'polypeptide(L)'
;GSGDVMDLEKFEHAITKYGTPLYVFDIDEVKRKTDYFRDRFRESAGLCFAIKANPFLTCTMSKVTDRIEVCSMGEFEICRELQIEAEKLLISGVLKKKEDITEILNIYGGRCRYTVESVEQLYSYINWSSTHGEKINVYLRLTSGNQFGMDEEAIEKIIASRDQFPMIKVCGIHFFSGTQKKTAEKFSKEIAYLDKFCWKIEQKYGFTMSELEYGPGIAVPYFKDQEDTLEADIEVIKTAISGMKWKGKVMLEMGRAFVASCGYYLTCVHECKKNNDRNYCIVDGGMHQIQYDGQIRGMYQPKCRMYPDGREGKKEKWTICGALCTANDVLVRDIELTAPGEGSVIIFENAGAYAMTEGMSLFLSHELPAVVFYSEKEGFKLARNKQETYKWNMEDHK
;
A
#
# COMPACT_ATOMS: atom_id res chain seq x y z
N GLY A 1 -16.38 -9.15 -2.77
CA GLY A 1 -17.28 -8.80 -3.84
C GLY A 1 -16.56 -8.08 -4.96
N SER A 2 -16.91 -8.38 -6.17
CA SER A 2 -16.46 -7.64 -7.33
C SER A 2 -16.95 -6.21 -7.18
N GLY A 3 -16.08 -5.29 -6.79
CA GLY A 3 -16.35 -3.88 -6.96
C GLY A 3 -16.70 -3.65 -8.43
N ASP A 4 -17.70 -2.83 -8.71
CA ASP A 4 -18.06 -2.52 -10.09
C ASP A 4 -16.89 -1.82 -10.75
N VAL A 5 -16.33 -2.48 -11.79
CA VAL A 5 -15.28 -1.90 -12.61
C VAL A 5 -15.87 -0.66 -13.32
N MET A 6 -15.14 0.45 -13.33
CA MET A 6 -15.60 1.68 -13.99
C MET A 6 -15.92 1.42 -15.47
N ASP A 7 -17.04 1.97 -15.93
CA ASP A 7 -17.42 1.88 -17.34
C ASP A 7 -16.42 2.59 -18.24
N LEU A 8 -16.14 2.00 -19.40
CA LEU A 8 -15.22 2.56 -20.39
C LEU A 8 -15.58 4.00 -20.79
N GLU A 9 -16.87 4.30 -20.88
CA GLU A 9 -17.36 5.64 -21.25
C GLU A 9 -16.94 6.73 -20.28
N LYS A 10 -16.81 6.42 -19.00
CA LYS A 10 -16.36 7.38 -18.00
C LYS A 10 -14.90 7.80 -18.24
N PHE A 11 -14.08 6.87 -18.71
CA PHE A 11 -12.69 7.16 -19.03
C PHE A 11 -12.53 8.12 -20.20
N GLU A 12 -13.47 8.16 -21.15
CA GLU A 12 -13.43 9.11 -22.26
C GLU A 12 -13.38 10.54 -21.74
N HIS A 13 -14.19 10.86 -20.74
CA HIS A 13 -14.20 12.19 -20.13
C HIS A 13 -12.86 12.54 -19.48
N ALA A 14 -12.27 11.60 -18.75
CA ALA A 14 -10.98 11.79 -18.10
C ALA A 14 -9.86 11.98 -19.14
N ILE A 15 -9.86 11.14 -20.18
CA ILE A 15 -8.86 11.22 -21.26
C ILE A 15 -8.93 12.56 -21.97
N THR A 16 -10.14 13.02 -22.31
CA THR A 16 -10.34 14.29 -23.01
C THR A 16 -9.86 15.47 -22.18
N LYS A 17 -10.14 15.44 -20.87
CA LYS A 17 -9.82 16.58 -19.98
C LYS A 17 -8.37 16.59 -19.51
N TYR A 18 -7.79 15.45 -19.21
CA TYR A 18 -6.47 15.37 -18.58
C TYR A 18 -5.38 14.76 -19.45
N GLY A 19 -5.75 14.10 -20.55
CA GLY A 19 -4.80 13.41 -21.42
C GLY A 19 -4.28 12.11 -20.83
N THR A 20 -3.24 11.56 -21.46
CA THR A 20 -2.53 10.34 -21.05
C THR A 20 -1.03 10.61 -21.06
N PRO A 21 -0.18 9.84 -20.35
CA PRO A 21 -0.55 8.83 -19.36
C PRO A 21 -1.28 9.43 -18.16
N LEU A 22 -2.16 8.64 -17.53
CA LEU A 22 -3.04 9.14 -16.48
C LEU A 22 -3.32 8.07 -15.44
N TYR A 23 -3.23 8.42 -14.16
CA TYR A 23 -3.76 7.60 -13.08
C TYR A 23 -5.13 8.10 -12.66
N VAL A 24 -6.07 7.18 -12.51
CA VAL A 24 -7.40 7.47 -11.97
C VAL A 24 -7.58 6.63 -10.71
N PHE A 25 -7.85 7.29 -9.58
CA PHE A 25 -8.19 6.61 -8.33
C PHE A 25 -9.68 6.80 -8.03
N ASP A 26 -10.41 5.69 -8.02
CA ASP A 26 -11.85 5.66 -7.74
C ASP A 26 -12.08 5.69 -6.23
N ILE A 27 -12.46 6.84 -5.72
CA ILE A 27 -12.68 7.07 -4.29
C ILE A 27 -13.86 6.24 -3.78
N ASP A 28 -14.91 6.08 -4.58
CA ASP A 28 -16.07 5.25 -4.20
C ASP A 28 -15.67 3.80 -4.00
N GLU A 29 -14.79 3.27 -4.84
CA GLU A 29 -14.29 1.90 -4.71
C GLU A 29 -13.48 1.71 -3.42
N VAL A 30 -12.63 2.68 -3.07
CA VAL A 30 -11.87 2.64 -1.81
C VAL A 30 -12.82 2.57 -0.62
N LYS A 31 -13.86 3.39 -0.62
CA LYS A 31 -14.85 3.40 0.46
C LYS A 31 -15.63 2.09 0.54
N ARG A 32 -16.06 1.55 -0.61
CA ARG A 32 -16.75 0.25 -0.66
C ARG A 32 -15.87 -0.87 -0.11
N LYS A 33 -14.60 -0.91 -0.51
CA LYS A 33 -13.66 -1.93 -0.06
C LYS A 33 -13.43 -1.84 1.46
N THR A 34 -13.28 -0.63 1.97
CA THR A 34 -13.10 -0.40 3.42
C THR A 34 -14.35 -0.81 4.19
N ASP A 35 -15.53 -0.45 3.71
CA ASP A 35 -16.80 -0.85 4.31
C ASP A 35 -16.96 -2.38 4.31
N TYR A 36 -16.54 -3.03 3.22
CA TYR A 36 -16.55 -4.49 3.12
C TYR A 36 -15.70 -5.13 4.23
N PHE A 37 -14.48 -4.64 4.42
CA PHE A 37 -13.62 -5.15 5.50
C PHE A 37 -14.22 -4.88 6.87
N ARG A 38 -14.72 -3.68 7.09
CA ARG A 38 -15.32 -3.30 8.37
C ARG A 38 -16.54 -4.16 8.68
N ASP A 39 -17.39 -4.41 7.71
CA ASP A 39 -18.57 -5.26 7.86
C ASP A 39 -18.20 -6.71 8.16
N ARG A 40 -17.17 -7.23 7.50
CA ARG A 40 -16.73 -8.62 7.69
C ARG A 40 -16.01 -8.85 9.01
N PHE A 41 -15.14 -7.92 9.42
CA PHE A 41 -14.38 -8.09 10.66
C PHE A 41 -15.13 -7.62 11.91
N ARG A 42 -15.95 -6.58 11.81
CA ARG A 42 -16.73 -6.01 12.92
C ARG A 42 -15.88 -5.83 14.19
N GLU A 43 -16.31 -6.41 15.32
CA GLU A 43 -15.58 -6.33 16.58
C GLU A 43 -14.31 -7.21 16.62
N SER A 44 -14.13 -8.09 15.65
CA SER A 44 -12.96 -8.98 15.62
C SER A 44 -11.66 -8.21 15.45
N ALA A 45 -11.68 -7.12 14.68
CA ALA A 45 -10.48 -6.34 14.43
C ALA A 45 -10.81 -4.92 14.00
N GLY A 46 -9.93 -3.98 14.36
CA GLY A 46 -9.91 -2.65 13.79
C GLY A 46 -9.08 -2.62 12.50
N LEU A 47 -9.12 -1.50 11.80
CA LEU A 47 -8.48 -1.34 10.48
C LEU A 47 -7.44 -0.22 10.50
N CYS A 48 -6.23 -0.54 10.05
CA CYS A 48 -5.12 0.40 9.90
C CYS A 48 -4.68 0.41 8.44
N PHE A 49 -4.59 1.61 7.84
CA PHE A 49 -4.09 1.77 6.48
C PHE A 49 -2.62 2.15 6.47
N ALA A 50 -1.78 1.36 5.77
CA ALA A 50 -0.38 1.69 5.53
C ALA A 50 -0.29 2.59 4.29
N ILE A 51 0.04 3.87 4.49
CA ILE A 51 -0.03 4.84 3.38
C ILE A 51 0.97 4.59 2.27
N LYS A 52 2.01 3.82 2.53
CA LYS A 52 3.00 3.45 1.48
C LYS A 52 2.36 2.82 0.26
N ALA A 53 1.23 2.14 0.43
CA ALA A 53 0.52 1.52 -0.68
C ALA A 53 -0.01 2.55 -1.68
N ASN A 54 -0.51 3.69 -1.18
CA ASN A 54 -0.91 4.80 -2.02
C ASN A 54 -1.04 6.09 -1.19
N PRO A 55 0.01 6.91 -1.14
CA PRO A 55 0.00 8.15 -0.35
C PRO A 55 -1.05 9.17 -0.79
N PHE A 56 -1.48 9.15 -2.06
CA PHE A 56 -2.55 10.04 -2.54
C PHE A 56 -3.87 9.83 -1.82
N LEU A 57 -4.09 8.65 -1.26
CA LEU A 57 -5.34 8.30 -0.59
C LEU A 57 -5.30 8.51 0.92
N THR A 58 -4.26 9.13 1.44
CA THR A 58 -4.08 9.34 2.88
C THR A 58 -5.28 10.05 3.51
N CYS A 59 -5.73 11.16 2.93
CA CYS A 59 -6.86 11.92 3.45
C CYS A 59 -8.15 11.09 3.44
N THR A 60 -8.46 10.46 2.31
CA THR A 60 -9.63 9.59 2.17
C THR A 60 -9.61 8.46 3.18
N MET A 61 -8.49 7.76 3.29
CA MET A 61 -8.36 6.60 4.18
C MET A 61 -8.39 6.99 5.66
N SER A 62 -7.89 8.18 6.02
CA SER A 62 -7.93 8.66 7.39
C SER A 62 -9.36 8.83 7.91
N LYS A 63 -10.31 9.07 7.02
CA LYS A 63 -11.72 9.25 7.37
C LYS A 63 -12.48 7.93 7.50
N VAL A 64 -11.99 6.86 6.89
CA VAL A 64 -12.72 5.58 6.82
C VAL A 64 -12.02 4.43 7.58
N THR A 65 -10.78 4.62 8.02
CA THR A 65 -10.07 3.64 8.84
C THR A 65 -9.87 4.16 10.27
N ASP A 66 -9.48 3.27 11.17
CA ASP A 66 -9.23 3.61 12.57
C ASP A 66 -7.85 4.21 12.79
N ARG A 67 -6.90 3.86 11.93
CA ARG A 67 -5.49 4.19 12.11
C ARG A 67 -4.80 4.32 10.76
N ILE A 68 -3.78 5.18 10.72
CA ILE A 68 -2.90 5.39 9.57
C ILE A 68 -1.46 5.05 9.99
N GLU A 69 -0.80 4.15 9.27
CA GLU A 69 0.58 3.78 9.53
C GLU A 69 1.51 4.53 8.58
N VAL A 70 2.58 5.11 9.14
CA VAL A 70 3.53 5.99 8.47
C VAL A 70 4.93 5.43 8.63
N CYS A 71 5.68 5.26 7.54
CA CYS A 71 6.98 4.57 7.54
C CYS A 71 8.20 5.46 7.28
N SER A 72 8.03 6.76 7.04
CA SER A 72 9.14 7.66 6.72
C SER A 72 8.82 9.10 7.10
N MET A 73 9.86 9.95 7.15
CA MET A 73 9.65 11.38 7.36
C MET A 73 8.85 12.02 6.25
N GLY A 74 9.05 11.59 5.00
CA GLY A 74 8.26 12.09 3.88
C GLY A 74 6.78 11.78 4.05
N GLU A 75 6.45 10.56 4.46
CA GLU A 75 5.06 10.19 4.74
C GLU A 75 4.49 10.97 5.94
N PHE A 76 5.30 11.19 6.95
CA PHE A 76 4.92 12.04 8.09
C PHE A 76 4.59 13.47 7.62
N GLU A 77 5.42 14.05 6.74
CA GLU A 77 5.16 15.39 6.18
C GLU A 77 3.86 15.43 5.36
N ILE A 78 3.55 14.38 4.62
CA ILE A 78 2.26 14.26 3.93
C ILE A 78 1.11 14.38 4.93
N CYS A 79 1.21 13.66 6.04
CA CYS A 79 0.16 13.70 7.08
C CYS A 79 0.05 15.09 7.73
N ARG A 80 1.18 15.77 7.94
CA ARG A 80 1.17 17.14 8.48
C ARG A 80 0.51 18.12 7.52
N GLU A 81 0.92 18.10 6.26
CA GLU A 81 0.36 18.96 5.21
C GLU A 81 -1.15 18.76 5.08
N LEU A 82 -1.61 17.51 5.16
CA LEU A 82 -3.02 17.17 5.07
C LEU A 82 -3.78 17.35 6.38
N GLN A 83 -3.10 17.77 7.45
CA GLN A 83 -3.68 17.99 8.78
C GLN A 83 -4.38 16.73 9.34
N ILE A 84 -3.77 15.57 9.13
CA ILE A 84 -4.26 14.33 9.73
C ILE A 84 -4.08 14.39 11.25
N GLU A 85 -5.11 14.02 11.99
CA GLU A 85 -5.08 14.03 13.47
C GLU A 85 -3.97 13.12 14.01
N ALA A 86 -3.19 13.63 14.95
CA ALA A 86 -2.07 12.89 15.56
C ALA A 86 -2.53 11.55 16.14
N GLU A 87 -3.72 11.50 16.73
CA GLU A 87 -4.31 10.32 17.37
C GLU A 87 -4.56 9.18 16.38
N LYS A 88 -4.67 9.50 15.10
CA LYS A 88 -4.81 8.51 14.02
C LYS A 88 -3.49 7.84 13.65
N LEU A 89 -2.35 8.43 13.98
CA LEU A 89 -1.06 8.04 13.44
C LEU A 89 -0.37 6.96 14.25
N LEU A 90 0.15 5.95 13.54
CA LEU A 90 1.13 4.99 14.02
C LEU A 90 2.44 5.28 13.27
N ILE A 91 3.42 5.78 13.99
CA ILE A 91 4.74 6.11 13.43
C ILE A 91 5.59 4.85 13.49
N SER A 92 5.80 4.23 12.33
CA SER A 92 6.55 2.99 12.23
C SER A 92 7.75 3.17 11.29
N GLY A 93 8.39 2.07 10.90
CA GLY A 93 9.51 2.09 9.98
C GLY A 93 10.81 1.63 10.61
N VAL A 94 11.67 1.09 9.78
CA VAL A 94 12.92 0.46 10.20
C VAL A 94 13.93 1.50 10.66
N LEU A 95 14.17 2.50 9.82
CA LEU A 95 15.12 3.56 10.12
C LEU A 95 14.39 4.79 10.62
N LYS A 96 14.54 5.05 11.93
CA LYS A 96 14.11 6.30 12.55
C LYS A 96 15.35 6.94 13.15
N LYS A 97 15.88 7.95 12.48
CA LYS A 97 17.01 8.72 13.01
C LYS A 97 16.60 9.42 14.30
N LYS A 98 17.52 9.57 15.24
CA LYS A 98 17.25 10.24 16.51
C LYS A 98 16.67 11.64 16.30
N GLU A 99 17.19 12.40 15.35
CA GLU A 99 16.73 13.72 15.00
C GLU A 99 15.27 13.71 14.52
N ASP A 100 14.91 12.71 13.70
CA ASP A 100 13.57 12.55 13.17
C ASP A 100 12.57 12.17 14.27
N ILE A 101 12.95 11.23 15.14
CA ILE A 101 12.15 10.84 16.29
C ILE A 101 11.91 12.07 17.18
N THR A 102 12.96 12.82 17.50
CA THR A 102 12.86 14.02 18.31
C THR A 102 11.93 15.06 17.69
N GLU A 103 12.04 15.28 16.38
CA GLU A 103 11.18 16.21 15.66
C GLU A 103 9.71 15.81 15.75
N ILE A 104 9.38 14.55 15.49
CA ILE A 104 8.01 14.05 15.57
C ILE A 104 7.45 14.17 16.99
N LEU A 105 8.25 13.77 17.99
CA LEU A 105 7.87 13.85 19.38
C LEU A 105 7.64 15.30 19.83
N ASN A 106 8.48 16.24 19.38
CA ASN A 106 8.32 17.66 19.72
C ASN A 106 7.04 18.25 19.10
N ILE A 107 6.59 17.72 17.98
CA ILE A 107 5.36 18.17 17.30
C ILE A 107 4.13 17.52 17.92
N TYR A 108 4.12 16.19 18.04
CA TYR A 108 2.94 15.42 18.42
C TYR A 108 3.05 14.72 19.79
N GLY A 109 4.26 14.50 20.29
CA GLY A 109 4.46 13.87 21.60
C GLY A 109 3.74 12.54 21.75
N GLY A 110 3.09 12.36 22.87
CA GLY A 110 2.32 11.15 23.19
C GLY A 110 0.96 11.03 22.50
N ARG A 111 0.61 11.97 21.64
CA ARG A 111 -0.65 11.93 20.90
C ARG A 111 -0.64 10.90 19.78
N CYS A 112 0.54 10.57 19.22
CA CYS A 112 0.73 9.50 18.26
C CYS A 112 1.06 8.18 18.96
N ARG A 113 1.01 7.09 18.20
CA ARG A 113 1.55 5.78 18.58
C ARG A 113 2.84 5.55 17.81
N TYR A 114 3.76 4.78 18.40
CA TYR A 114 5.09 4.56 17.81
C TYR A 114 5.42 3.07 17.84
N THR A 115 6.05 2.55 16.78
CA THR A 115 6.62 1.21 16.82
C THR A 115 8.09 1.28 17.27
N VAL A 116 8.55 0.22 17.88
CA VAL A 116 9.95 0.05 18.31
C VAL A 116 10.54 -1.15 17.57
N GLU A 117 11.53 -0.88 16.74
CA GLU A 117 12.24 -1.88 15.94
C GLU A 117 13.50 -2.41 16.62
N SER A 118 14.02 -1.67 17.61
CA SER A 118 15.27 -2.00 18.28
C SER A 118 15.32 -1.38 19.68
N VAL A 119 16.22 -1.90 20.50
CA VAL A 119 16.48 -1.34 21.83
C VAL A 119 16.97 0.12 21.74
N GLU A 120 17.78 0.42 20.72
CA GLU A 120 18.27 1.79 20.49
C GLU A 120 17.12 2.78 20.23
N GLN A 121 16.16 2.38 19.42
CA GLN A 121 14.96 3.20 19.22
C GLN A 121 14.19 3.40 20.52
N LEU A 122 14.05 2.34 21.31
CA LEU A 122 13.38 2.43 22.60
C LEU A 122 14.04 3.49 23.50
N TYR A 123 15.36 3.52 23.54
CA TYR A 123 16.08 4.52 24.34
C TYR A 123 15.78 5.96 23.90
N SER A 124 15.60 6.19 22.62
CA SER A 124 15.22 7.53 22.14
C SER A 124 13.88 7.97 22.71
N TYR A 125 12.91 7.07 22.77
CA TYR A 125 11.59 7.35 23.37
C TYR A 125 11.68 7.51 24.89
N ILE A 126 12.47 6.67 25.56
CA ILE A 126 12.69 6.76 27.01
C ILE A 126 13.30 8.11 27.35
N ASN A 127 14.36 8.53 26.66
CA ASN A 127 15.05 9.79 26.92
C ASN A 127 14.11 10.98 26.74
N TRP A 128 13.38 11.01 25.65
CA TRP A 128 12.45 12.11 25.38
C TRP A 128 11.33 12.18 26.43
N SER A 129 10.70 11.04 26.73
CA SER A 129 9.59 10.97 27.69
C SER A 129 10.03 11.36 29.10
N SER A 130 11.21 10.95 29.52
CA SER A 130 11.78 11.31 30.83
C SER A 130 12.04 12.80 30.90
N THR A 131 12.62 13.40 29.87
CA THR A 131 12.95 14.82 29.80
C THR A 131 11.69 15.70 29.81
N HIS A 132 10.65 15.28 29.10
CA HIS A 132 9.44 16.08 28.93
C HIS A 132 8.31 15.70 29.89
N GLY A 133 8.46 14.61 30.65
CA GLY A 133 7.42 14.16 31.60
C GLY A 133 6.13 13.73 30.91
N GLU A 134 6.21 13.23 29.69
CA GLU A 134 5.05 12.85 28.88
C GLU A 134 5.08 11.36 28.54
N LYS A 135 3.94 10.69 28.68
CA LYS A 135 3.79 9.27 28.37
C LYS A 135 3.78 9.04 26.86
N ILE A 136 4.47 7.98 26.43
CA ILE A 136 4.54 7.55 25.03
C ILE A 136 4.02 6.13 24.91
N ASN A 137 3.08 5.92 23.99
CA ASN A 137 2.52 4.62 23.66
C ASN A 137 3.37 3.96 22.57
N VAL A 138 3.88 2.76 22.84
CA VAL A 138 4.72 2.03 21.88
C VAL A 138 4.22 0.63 21.62
N TYR A 139 4.53 0.13 20.42
CA TYR A 139 4.34 -1.25 20.00
C TYR A 139 5.70 -1.84 19.71
N LEU A 140 5.98 -3.01 20.28
CA LEU A 140 7.26 -3.69 20.05
C LEU A 140 7.13 -4.57 18.82
N ARG A 141 7.92 -4.31 17.81
CA ARG A 141 7.87 -5.13 16.59
C ARG A 141 8.62 -6.42 16.80
N LEU A 142 7.88 -7.53 16.70
CA LEU A 142 8.41 -8.89 16.76
C LEU A 142 8.87 -9.30 15.36
N THR A 143 10.10 -9.79 15.25
CA THR A 143 10.64 -10.22 13.97
C THR A 143 9.94 -11.46 13.43
N SER A 144 9.84 -11.53 12.11
CA SER A 144 9.42 -12.75 11.40
C SER A 144 10.63 -13.59 10.93
N GLY A 145 11.85 -13.19 11.32
CA GLY A 145 13.07 -13.89 10.98
C GLY A 145 13.95 -13.20 9.94
N ASN A 146 13.75 -11.91 9.72
CA ASN A 146 14.53 -11.08 8.81
C ASN A 146 15.14 -9.88 9.55
N GLN A 147 15.60 -8.86 8.81
CA GLN A 147 16.22 -7.66 9.39
C GLN A 147 15.26 -6.76 10.16
N PHE A 148 13.95 -7.02 10.09
CA PHE A 148 12.93 -6.18 10.72
C PHE A 148 12.57 -6.67 12.10
N GLY A 149 12.36 -5.72 13.02
CA GLY A 149 11.90 -6.01 14.37
C GLY A 149 12.95 -6.62 15.28
N MET A 150 12.50 -7.08 16.44
CA MET A 150 13.31 -7.69 17.50
C MET A 150 12.88 -9.13 17.72
N ASP A 151 13.80 -9.98 18.17
CA ASP A 151 13.45 -11.35 18.53
C ASP A 151 12.69 -11.40 19.87
N GLU A 152 12.16 -12.60 20.18
CA GLU A 152 11.39 -12.80 21.42
C GLU A 152 12.18 -12.46 22.67
N GLU A 153 13.46 -12.84 22.70
CA GLU A 153 14.33 -12.58 23.87
C GLU A 153 14.51 -11.08 24.12
N ALA A 154 14.72 -10.28 23.08
CA ALA A 154 14.86 -8.83 23.21
C ALA A 154 13.57 -8.20 23.74
N ILE A 155 12.42 -8.63 23.23
CA ILE A 155 11.12 -8.14 23.69
C ILE A 155 10.88 -8.55 25.14
N GLU A 156 11.19 -9.77 25.52
CA GLU A 156 11.05 -10.24 26.90
C GLU A 156 11.90 -9.43 27.87
N LYS A 157 13.14 -9.07 27.49
CA LYS A 157 14.00 -8.22 28.31
C LYS A 157 13.41 -6.83 28.51
N ILE A 158 12.79 -6.25 27.49
CA ILE A 158 12.12 -4.96 27.57
C ILE A 158 10.96 -5.05 28.55
N ILE A 159 10.11 -6.07 28.44
CA ILE A 159 8.96 -6.27 29.35
C ILE A 159 9.44 -6.48 30.79
N ALA A 160 10.49 -7.27 30.99
CA ALA A 160 11.05 -7.51 32.33
C ALA A 160 11.57 -6.23 32.97
N SER A 161 12.06 -5.28 32.16
CA SER A 161 12.65 -4.01 32.62
C SER A 161 11.67 -2.84 32.65
N ARG A 162 10.41 -3.06 32.33
CA ARG A 162 9.42 -1.96 32.11
C ARG A 162 9.29 -0.96 33.26
N ASP A 163 9.55 -1.42 34.48
CA ASP A 163 9.47 -0.52 35.65
C ASP A 163 10.57 0.54 35.67
N GLN A 164 11.65 0.36 34.89
CA GLN A 164 12.75 1.30 34.78
C GLN A 164 12.41 2.49 33.86
N PHE A 165 11.34 2.39 33.06
CA PHE A 165 10.92 3.46 32.17
C PHE A 165 9.39 3.65 32.23
N PRO A 166 8.88 4.15 33.35
CA PRO A 166 7.43 4.19 33.63
C PRO A 166 6.64 5.12 32.70
N MET A 167 7.32 6.03 31.99
CA MET A 167 6.66 6.92 31.03
C MET A 167 6.42 6.25 29.67
N ILE A 168 6.99 5.08 29.43
CA ILE A 168 6.75 4.31 28.21
C ILE A 168 5.66 3.29 28.49
N LYS A 169 4.55 3.42 27.78
CA LYS A 169 3.47 2.44 27.84
C LYS A 169 3.62 1.47 26.67
N VAL A 170 3.96 0.21 26.98
CA VAL A 170 3.96 -0.85 25.97
C VAL A 170 2.53 -1.28 25.75
N CYS A 171 1.98 -0.96 24.59
CA CYS A 171 0.59 -1.29 24.23
C CYS A 171 0.47 -2.71 23.69
N GLY A 172 1.45 -3.16 22.92
CA GLY A 172 1.33 -4.45 22.29
C GLY A 172 2.47 -4.80 21.36
N ILE A 173 2.20 -5.80 20.55
CA ILE A 173 3.12 -6.35 19.55
C ILE A 173 2.70 -5.84 18.16
N HIS A 174 3.70 -5.51 17.35
CA HIS A 174 3.56 -5.24 15.92
C HIS A 174 4.22 -6.38 15.15
N PHE A 175 3.52 -6.95 14.18
CA PHE A 175 4.05 -8.08 13.41
C PHE A 175 3.60 -8.03 11.96
N PHE A 176 4.57 -8.18 11.05
CA PHE A 176 4.36 -8.26 9.61
C PHE A 176 5.44 -9.15 9.00
N SER A 177 5.04 -10.21 8.30
CA SER A 177 5.97 -11.19 7.72
C SER A 177 6.11 -11.10 6.20
N GLY A 178 5.30 -10.32 5.54
CA GLY A 178 5.31 -10.17 4.09
C GLY A 178 3.93 -9.95 3.50
N THR A 179 3.89 -9.66 2.22
CA THR A 179 2.67 -9.38 1.46
C THR A 179 2.37 -10.52 0.48
N GLN A 180 1.20 -10.44 -0.18
CA GLN A 180 0.80 -11.39 -1.25
C GLN A 180 0.88 -12.85 -0.80
N LYS A 181 0.38 -13.15 0.39
CA LYS A 181 0.39 -14.52 0.92
C LYS A 181 -0.48 -15.44 0.08
N LYS A 182 0.10 -16.54 -0.37
CA LYS A 182 -0.52 -17.47 -1.32
C LYS A 182 -1.44 -18.50 -0.68
N THR A 183 -1.31 -18.75 0.64
CA THR A 183 -2.13 -19.75 1.33
C THR A 183 -2.72 -19.19 2.61
N ALA A 184 -4.00 -19.45 2.84
CA ALA A 184 -4.70 -19.01 4.04
C ALA A 184 -4.15 -19.65 5.31
N GLU A 185 -3.52 -20.82 5.20
CA GLU A 185 -2.88 -21.53 6.32
C GLU A 185 -1.83 -20.66 7.02
N LYS A 186 -1.12 -19.79 6.26
CA LYS A 186 -0.13 -18.88 6.84
C LYS A 186 -0.73 -17.90 7.84
N PHE A 187 -1.95 -17.43 7.61
CA PHE A 187 -2.64 -16.55 8.55
C PHE A 187 -2.91 -17.27 9.87
N SER A 188 -3.43 -18.49 9.79
CA SER A 188 -3.69 -19.30 10.98
C SER A 188 -2.44 -19.58 11.79
N LYS A 189 -1.34 -19.92 11.13
CA LYS A 189 -0.04 -20.19 11.76
C LYS A 189 0.53 -18.96 12.44
N GLU A 190 0.47 -17.82 11.78
CA GLU A 190 0.99 -16.56 12.32
C GLU A 190 0.19 -16.10 13.53
N ILE A 191 -1.13 -16.14 13.45
CA ILE A 191 -2.00 -15.73 14.54
C ILE A 191 -1.83 -16.69 15.74
N ALA A 192 -1.70 -17.99 15.51
CA ALA A 192 -1.42 -18.96 16.58
C ALA A 192 -0.06 -18.68 17.24
N TYR A 193 0.95 -18.34 16.45
CA TYR A 193 2.27 -17.97 16.97
C TYR A 193 2.21 -16.72 17.85
N LEU A 194 1.53 -15.69 17.38
CA LEU A 194 1.36 -14.43 18.12
C LEU A 194 0.56 -14.63 19.40
N ASP A 195 -0.47 -15.46 19.35
CA ASP A 195 -1.28 -15.83 20.51
C ASP A 195 -0.41 -16.50 21.58
N LYS A 196 0.38 -17.48 21.17
CA LYS A 196 1.31 -18.19 22.06
C LYS A 196 2.31 -17.24 22.69
N PHE A 197 2.86 -16.31 21.92
CA PHE A 197 3.83 -15.34 22.43
C PHE A 197 3.20 -14.35 23.43
N CYS A 198 2.06 -13.78 23.11
CA CYS A 198 1.35 -12.87 24.02
C CYS A 198 0.95 -13.57 25.31
N TRP A 199 0.50 -14.82 25.22
CA TRP A 199 0.14 -15.62 26.39
C TRP A 199 1.38 -15.93 27.25
N LYS A 200 2.50 -16.29 26.63
CA LYS A 200 3.78 -16.52 27.32
C LYS A 200 4.22 -15.28 28.10
N ILE A 201 4.13 -14.11 27.51
CA ILE A 201 4.47 -12.82 28.17
C ILE A 201 3.59 -12.61 29.40
N GLU A 202 2.29 -12.86 29.29
CA GLU A 202 1.35 -12.71 30.40
C GLU A 202 1.67 -13.69 31.53
N GLN A 203 1.90 -14.95 31.21
CA GLN A 203 2.21 -15.98 32.22
C GLN A 203 3.56 -15.74 32.91
N LYS A 204 4.57 -15.34 32.15
CA LYS A 204 5.93 -15.22 32.67
C LYS A 204 6.18 -13.89 33.41
N TYR A 205 5.59 -12.80 32.94
CA TYR A 205 5.89 -11.45 33.45
C TYR A 205 4.69 -10.77 34.11
N GLY A 206 3.52 -11.39 34.10
CA GLY A 206 2.29 -10.76 34.61
C GLY A 206 1.91 -9.51 33.82
N PHE A 207 2.33 -9.41 32.56
CA PHE A 207 2.07 -8.27 31.70
C PHE A 207 1.16 -8.69 30.55
N THR A 208 0.00 -8.04 30.44
CA THR A 208 -0.94 -8.31 29.34
C THR A 208 -0.77 -7.31 28.24
N MET A 209 -0.42 -7.75 27.02
CA MET A 209 -0.48 -6.91 25.82
C MET A 209 -1.93 -6.53 25.57
N SER A 210 -2.22 -5.23 25.48
CA SER A 210 -3.59 -4.77 25.23
C SER A 210 -3.97 -4.81 23.76
N GLU A 211 -2.99 -4.74 22.86
CA GLU A 211 -3.23 -4.71 21.42
C GLU A 211 -2.23 -5.58 20.66
N LEU A 212 -2.66 -5.98 19.47
CA LEU A 212 -1.82 -6.63 18.48
C LEU A 212 -2.03 -5.90 17.15
N GLU A 213 -0.99 -5.27 16.63
CA GLU A 213 -1.01 -4.67 15.29
C GLU A 213 -0.46 -5.70 14.33
N TYR A 214 -1.33 -6.33 13.55
CA TYR A 214 -0.99 -7.44 12.67
C TYR A 214 -1.20 -7.08 11.21
N GLY A 215 -0.14 -7.24 10.41
CA GLY A 215 -0.19 -7.11 8.96
C GLY A 215 -0.33 -8.48 8.30
N PRO A 216 -1.53 -8.88 7.86
CA PRO A 216 -1.74 -10.21 7.30
C PRO A 216 -1.09 -10.40 5.94
N GLY A 217 -0.95 -9.34 5.15
CA GLY A 217 -0.42 -9.45 3.80
C GLY A 217 -1.36 -10.15 2.84
N ILE A 218 -2.64 -9.84 2.90
CA ILE A 218 -3.67 -10.39 2.02
C ILE A 218 -3.31 -10.12 0.56
N ALA A 219 -3.41 -11.16 -0.28
CA ALA A 219 -3.08 -11.10 -1.70
C ALA A 219 -4.15 -10.39 -2.52
N VAL A 220 -3.71 -9.71 -3.56
CA VAL A 220 -4.56 -9.12 -4.61
C VAL A 220 -4.33 -9.87 -5.91
N PRO A 221 -5.39 -10.31 -6.61
CA PRO A 221 -5.24 -10.99 -7.89
C PRO A 221 -5.02 -10.00 -9.03
N TYR A 222 -3.76 -9.67 -9.30
CA TYR A 222 -3.39 -8.71 -10.35
C TYR A 222 -3.54 -9.26 -11.78
N PHE A 223 -3.31 -10.56 -11.96
CA PHE A 223 -3.14 -11.16 -13.27
C PHE A 223 -4.32 -12.04 -13.64
N LYS A 224 -4.52 -12.23 -14.95
CA LYS A 224 -5.69 -12.88 -15.54
C LYS A 224 -6.06 -14.22 -14.92
N ASP A 225 -5.06 -15.07 -14.60
CA ASP A 225 -5.31 -16.44 -14.14
C ASP A 225 -5.20 -16.58 -12.61
N GLN A 226 -5.11 -15.47 -11.88
CA GLN A 226 -5.07 -15.49 -10.41
C GLN A 226 -6.49 -15.51 -9.84
N GLU A 227 -6.69 -16.36 -8.84
CA GLU A 227 -7.93 -16.42 -8.09
C GLU A 227 -8.04 -15.28 -7.08
N ASP A 228 -9.26 -14.77 -6.90
CA ASP A 228 -9.60 -13.88 -5.81
C ASP A 228 -9.92 -14.71 -4.57
N THR A 229 -9.01 -14.73 -3.59
CA THR A 229 -9.14 -15.50 -2.35
C THR A 229 -9.60 -14.64 -1.16
N LEU A 230 -9.97 -13.38 -1.40
CA LEU A 230 -10.21 -12.40 -0.33
C LEU A 230 -11.23 -12.87 0.71
N GLU A 231 -12.39 -13.35 0.26
CA GLU A 231 -13.45 -13.76 1.17
C GLU A 231 -13.02 -14.94 2.07
N ALA A 232 -12.36 -15.94 1.47
CA ALA A 232 -11.84 -17.08 2.21
C ALA A 232 -10.74 -16.67 3.21
N ASP A 233 -9.85 -15.76 2.79
CA ASP A 233 -8.77 -15.25 3.63
C ASP A 233 -9.32 -14.52 4.86
N ILE A 234 -10.34 -13.69 4.67
CA ILE A 234 -11.01 -12.98 5.76
C ILE A 234 -11.60 -13.97 6.76
N GLU A 235 -12.29 -15.01 6.29
CA GLU A 235 -12.90 -16.02 7.18
C GLU A 235 -11.84 -16.78 7.99
N VAL A 236 -10.72 -17.12 7.38
CA VAL A 236 -9.61 -17.79 8.09
C VAL A 236 -9.03 -16.86 9.16
N ILE A 237 -8.81 -15.59 8.84
CA ILE A 237 -8.27 -14.61 9.79
C ILE A 237 -9.25 -14.42 10.97
N LYS A 238 -10.53 -14.26 10.70
CA LYS A 238 -11.57 -14.11 11.73
C LYS A 238 -11.61 -15.33 12.67
N THR A 239 -11.61 -16.52 12.10
CA THR A 239 -11.64 -17.77 12.87
C THR A 239 -10.40 -17.88 13.76
N ALA A 240 -9.22 -17.56 13.21
CA ALA A 240 -7.98 -17.61 13.98
C ALA A 240 -7.98 -16.59 15.14
N ILE A 241 -8.46 -15.38 14.91
CA ILE A 241 -8.57 -14.35 15.96
C ILE A 241 -9.52 -14.80 17.07
N SER A 242 -10.69 -15.32 16.71
CA SER A 242 -11.68 -15.77 17.70
C SER A 242 -11.21 -16.94 18.53
N GLY A 243 -10.27 -17.75 18.00
CA GLY A 243 -9.66 -18.88 18.69
C GLY A 243 -8.50 -18.53 19.63
N MET A 244 -8.07 -17.27 19.67
CA MET A 244 -6.95 -16.86 20.53
C MET A 244 -7.31 -16.97 22.02
N LYS A 245 -6.35 -17.42 22.82
CA LYS A 245 -6.45 -17.39 24.30
C LYS A 245 -6.27 -15.97 24.80
N TRP A 246 -5.31 -15.26 24.24
CA TRP A 246 -5.13 -13.83 24.49
C TRP A 246 -6.35 -13.08 23.91
N LYS A 247 -6.92 -12.16 24.68
CA LYS A 247 -8.17 -11.48 24.34
C LYS A 247 -8.06 -9.97 24.20
N GLY A 248 -6.88 -9.47 23.83
CA GLY A 248 -6.71 -8.07 23.54
C GLY A 248 -7.32 -7.66 22.19
N LYS A 249 -7.14 -6.40 21.85
CA LYS A 249 -7.64 -5.81 20.60
C LYS A 249 -6.68 -6.12 19.45
N VAL A 250 -7.21 -6.59 18.32
CA VAL A 250 -6.44 -6.79 17.09
C VAL A 250 -6.71 -5.62 16.14
N MET A 251 -5.62 -5.04 15.60
CA MET A 251 -5.66 -4.09 14.50
C MET A 251 -5.06 -4.77 13.28
N LEU A 252 -5.77 -4.75 12.18
CA LEU A 252 -5.26 -5.28 10.90
C LEU A 252 -4.65 -4.14 10.10
N GLU A 253 -3.34 -4.21 9.92
CA GLU A 253 -2.56 -3.26 9.14
C GLU A 253 -2.47 -3.74 7.71
N MET A 254 -3.08 -3.02 6.79
CA MET A 254 -3.12 -3.39 5.38
C MET A 254 -2.89 -2.16 4.50
N GLY A 255 -2.38 -2.39 3.32
CA GLY A 255 -2.23 -1.36 2.32
C GLY A 255 -2.90 -1.79 1.02
N ARG A 256 -2.26 -2.72 0.35
CA ARG A 256 -2.66 -3.26 -0.95
C ARG A 256 -4.12 -3.68 -1.01
N ALA A 257 -4.58 -4.41 -0.01
CA ALA A 257 -5.93 -4.97 0.03
C ALA A 257 -7.03 -3.89 0.01
N PHE A 258 -6.75 -2.70 0.57
CA PHE A 258 -7.71 -1.60 0.55
C PHE A 258 -7.79 -0.90 -0.80
N VAL A 259 -6.66 -0.68 -1.46
CA VAL A 259 -6.57 0.34 -2.51
C VAL A 259 -6.24 -0.19 -3.91
N ALA A 260 -5.75 -1.42 -4.05
CA ALA A 260 -5.35 -1.92 -5.37
C ALA A 260 -6.47 -1.81 -6.41
N SER A 261 -7.68 -2.21 -6.05
CA SER A 261 -8.81 -2.24 -6.99
C SER A 261 -9.36 -0.86 -7.36
N CYS A 262 -8.97 0.21 -6.65
CA CYS A 262 -9.45 1.55 -6.96
C CYS A 262 -8.69 2.23 -8.11
N GLY A 263 -7.52 1.73 -8.47
CA GLY A 263 -6.62 2.42 -9.39
C GLY A 263 -6.66 1.91 -10.81
N TYR A 264 -6.62 2.86 -11.74
CA TYR A 264 -6.53 2.62 -13.17
C TYR A 264 -5.38 3.43 -13.73
N TYR A 265 -4.62 2.82 -14.63
CA TYR A 265 -3.57 3.48 -15.36
C TYR A 265 -3.91 3.48 -16.84
N LEU A 266 -4.00 4.67 -17.42
CA LEU A 266 -4.41 4.90 -18.82
C LEU A 266 -3.20 5.32 -19.63
N THR A 267 -2.95 4.62 -20.75
CA THR A 267 -1.83 4.97 -21.62
C THR A 267 -2.28 4.84 -23.07
N CYS A 268 -1.90 5.81 -23.90
CA CYS A 268 -2.38 5.93 -25.26
C CYS A 268 -1.40 5.31 -26.26
N VAL A 269 -1.92 4.56 -27.22
CA VAL A 269 -1.14 3.99 -28.31
C VAL A 269 -0.73 5.09 -29.28
N HIS A 270 0.57 5.24 -29.51
CA HIS A 270 1.14 6.17 -30.46
C HIS A 270 1.48 5.50 -31.79
N GLU A 271 1.85 4.24 -31.76
CA GLU A 271 2.32 3.53 -32.93
C GLU A 271 1.96 2.06 -32.86
N CYS A 272 1.50 1.50 -33.99
CA CYS A 272 1.33 0.07 -34.16
C CYS A 272 2.21 -0.41 -35.29
N LYS A 273 2.89 -1.51 -35.11
CA LYS A 273 3.75 -2.09 -36.13
C LYS A 273 3.88 -3.60 -36.01
N LYS A 274 4.32 -4.23 -37.08
CA LYS A 274 4.55 -5.66 -37.16
C LYS A 274 6.03 -5.92 -37.49
N ASN A 275 6.73 -6.62 -36.63
CA ASN A 275 8.10 -7.03 -36.84
C ASN A 275 8.20 -8.54 -36.68
N ASN A 276 8.73 -9.22 -37.71
CA ASN A 276 8.92 -10.68 -37.67
C ASN A 276 7.66 -11.43 -37.23
N ASP A 277 6.52 -11.08 -37.83
CA ASP A 277 5.20 -11.65 -37.59
C ASP A 277 4.62 -11.41 -36.20
N ARG A 278 5.22 -10.50 -35.41
CA ARG A 278 4.68 -10.07 -34.13
C ARG A 278 4.11 -8.65 -34.21
N ASN A 279 2.94 -8.49 -33.64
CA ASN A 279 2.26 -7.19 -33.57
C ASN A 279 2.66 -6.44 -32.30
N TYR A 280 3.02 -5.18 -32.44
CA TYR A 280 3.44 -4.30 -31.34
C TYR A 280 2.60 -3.04 -31.29
N CYS A 281 2.16 -2.65 -30.09
CA CYS A 281 1.69 -1.30 -29.79
C CYS A 281 2.72 -0.61 -28.94
N ILE A 282 3.09 0.62 -29.31
CA ILE A 282 3.96 1.47 -28.49
C ILE A 282 3.08 2.54 -27.86
N VAL A 283 3.09 2.62 -26.54
CA VAL A 283 2.26 3.55 -25.77
C VAL A 283 3.08 4.73 -25.22
N ASP A 284 2.38 5.78 -24.77
CA ASP A 284 3.01 7.00 -24.26
C ASP A 284 3.54 6.87 -22.82
N GLY A 285 3.14 5.85 -22.10
CA GLY A 285 3.67 5.52 -20.78
C GLY A 285 4.69 4.39 -20.83
N GLY A 286 4.83 3.65 -19.76
CA GLY A 286 5.75 2.52 -19.71
C GLY A 286 6.02 2.02 -18.30
N MET A 287 7.01 1.11 -18.19
CA MET A 287 7.36 0.47 -16.90
C MET A 287 7.90 1.44 -15.85
N HIS A 288 8.26 2.66 -16.23
CA HIS A 288 8.67 3.70 -15.29
C HIS A 288 7.48 4.28 -14.52
N GLN A 289 6.27 4.08 -15.02
CA GLN A 289 5.04 4.63 -14.43
C GLN A 289 4.13 3.58 -13.82
N ILE A 290 4.29 2.30 -14.19
CA ILE A 290 3.45 1.23 -13.66
C ILE A 290 4.26 -0.01 -13.35
N GLN A 291 4.09 -0.54 -12.13
CA GLN A 291 4.67 -1.80 -11.66
C GLN A 291 3.59 -2.65 -10.99
N TYR A 292 3.56 -3.92 -11.32
CA TYR A 292 2.68 -4.90 -10.68
C TYR A 292 3.51 -5.96 -9.95
N ASP A 293 3.58 -5.87 -8.63
CA ASP A 293 4.12 -6.93 -7.76
C ASP A 293 5.42 -7.57 -8.30
N GLY A 294 6.33 -6.74 -8.78
CA GLY A 294 7.62 -7.18 -9.30
C GLY A 294 7.58 -7.82 -10.69
N GLN A 295 6.48 -7.69 -11.44
CA GLN A 295 6.39 -8.22 -12.80
C GLN A 295 7.49 -7.65 -13.70
N ILE A 296 8.10 -8.53 -14.51
CA ILE A 296 9.16 -8.17 -15.44
C ILE A 296 8.72 -8.55 -16.86
N ARG A 297 8.92 -7.62 -17.81
CA ARG A 297 8.72 -7.83 -19.26
C ARG A 297 7.36 -8.42 -19.65
N GLY A 298 6.30 -8.06 -18.93
CA GLY A 298 4.96 -8.55 -19.24
C GLY A 298 4.81 -10.06 -19.12
N MET A 299 5.55 -10.71 -18.21
CA MET A 299 5.52 -12.16 -18.02
C MET A 299 4.11 -12.69 -17.73
N TYR A 300 3.33 -11.95 -16.97
CA TYR A 300 1.94 -12.27 -16.66
C TYR A 300 1.03 -11.20 -17.23
N GLN A 301 -0.14 -11.60 -17.72
CA GLN A 301 -1.09 -10.67 -18.30
C GLN A 301 -1.91 -9.97 -17.22
N PRO A 302 -1.74 -8.64 -17.03
CA PRO A 302 -2.60 -7.90 -16.13
C PRO A 302 -4.01 -7.76 -16.70
N LYS A 303 -4.97 -7.44 -15.84
CA LYS A 303 -6.33 -7.11 -16.29
C LYS A 303 -6.31 -5.74 -16.93
N CYS A 304 -6.57 -5.68 -18.21
CA CYS A 304 -6.61 -4.43 -18.95
C CYS A 304 -7.64 -4.47 -20.05
N ARG A 305 -8.10 -3.28 -20.45
CA ARG A 305 -9.10 -3.07 -21.48
C ARG A 305 -8.61 -2.01 -22.45
N MET A 306 -9.20 -2.00 -23.64
CA MET A 306 -8.90 -0.98 -24.65
C MET A 306 -10.12 -0.09 -24.86
N TYR A 307 -9.90 1.24 -24.93
CA TYR A 307 -10.94 2.20 -25.28
C TYR A 307 -10.54 2.91 -26.58
N PRO A 308 -11.44 3.09 -27.57
CA PRO A 308 -12.81 2.53 -27.60
C PRO A 308 -12.82 1.00 -27.73
N ASP A 309 -13.84 0.40 -27.13
CA ASP A 309 -14.10 -1.03 -27.28
C ASP A 309 -15.06 -1.25 -28.45
N GLY A 310 -15.10 -2.48 -28.97
CA GLY A 310 -16.06 -2.90 -29.99
C GLY A 310 -15.79 -2.40 -31.38
N ARG A 311 -14.55 -2.05 -31.72
CA ARG A 311 -14.17 -1.75 -33.11
C ARG A 311 -14.38 -2.98 -33.98
N GLU A 312 -14.86 -2.77 -35.20
CA GLU A 312 -14.89 -3.83 -36.20
C GLU A 312 -13.46 -4.17 -36.63
N GLY A 313 -13.18 -5.45 -36.77
CA GLY A 313 -11.88 -5.90 -37.18
C GLY A 313 -11.56 -7.27 -36.63
N LYS A 314 -10.40 -7.77 -37.02
CA LYS A 314 -9.90 -9.08 -36.60
C LYS A 314 -9.26 -8.98 -35.22
N LYS A 315 -9.60 -9.92 -34.35
CA LYS A 315 -8.96 -10.08 -33.07
C LYS A 315 -7.61 -10.77 -33.24
N GLU A 316 -6.55 -10.11 -32.88
CA GLU A 316 -5.18 -10.63 -32.98
C GLU A 316 -4.44 -10.44 -31.66
N LYS A 317 -3.31 -11.11 -31.52
CA LYS A 317 -2.42 -10.96 -30.35
C LYS A 317 -1.50 -9.78 -30.58
N TRP A 318 -1.37 -8.94 -29.54
CA TRP A 318 -0.53 -7.74 -29.52
C TRP A 318 0.36 -7.72 -28.31
N THR A 319 1.59 -7.24 -28.48
CA THR A 319 2.49 -6.96 -27.35
C THR A 319 2.52 -5.46 -27.15
N ILE A 320 2.21 -5.02 -25.93
CA ILE A 320 2.14 -3.61 -25.57
C ILE A 320 3.46 -3.21 -24.92
N CYS A 321 4.18 -2.29 -25.58
CA CYS A 321 5.47 -1.78 -25.12
C CYS A 321 5.35 -0.31 -24.74
N GLY A 322 6.15 0.12 -23.76
CA GLY A 322 6.19 1.49 -23.33
C GLY A 322 7.13 2.36 -24.17
N ALA A 323 7.23 3.60 -23.78
CA ALA A 323 7.99 4.66 -24.47
C ALA A 323 9.47 4.65 -24.13
N LEU A 324 9.94 3.83 -23.20
CA LEU A 324 11.33 3.84 -22.77
C LEU A 324 12.24 3.19 -23.81
N CYS A 325 13.45 3.72 -23.89
CA CYS A 325 14.50 3.22 -24.80
C CYS A 325 15.20 1.99 -24.19
N THR A 326 14.41 0.95 -23.91
CA THR A 326 14.89 -0.35 -23.43
C THR A 326 13.94 -1.46 -23.84
N ALA A 327 14.50 -2.57 -24.29
CA ALA A 327 13.73 -3.76 -24.68
C ALA A 327 12.96 -4.38 -23.50
N ASN A 328 13.27 -3.97 -22.27
CA ASN A 328 12.59 -4.44 -21.06
C ASN A 328 11.23 -3.79 -20.86
N ASP A 329 10.94 -2.69 -21.58
CA ASP A 329 9.70 -1.93 -21.40
C ASP A 329 8.54 -2.59 -22.15
N VAL A 330 8.16 -3.75 -21.65
CA VAL A 330 7.03 -4.54 -22.14
C VAL A 330 6.00 -4.63 -21.02
N LEU A 331 4.83 -4.03 -21.25
CA LEU A 331 3.76 -4.02 -20.26
C LEU A 331 2.90 -5.27 -20.33
N VAL A 332 2.58 -5.74 -21.54
CA VAL A 332 1.77 -6.93 -21.75
C VAL A 332 2.27 -7.67 -23.00
N ARG A 333 2.38 -9.00 -22.92
CA ARG A 333 2.70 -9.85 -24.06
C ARG A 333 1.46 -10.55 -24.57
N ASP A 334 1.33 -10.60 -25.90
CA ASP A 334 0.36 -11.45 -26.59
C ASP A 334 -1.09 -11.33 -26.07
N ILE A 335 -1.52 -10.11 -25.79
CA ILE A 335 -2.90 -9.83 -25.43
C ILE A 335 -3.77 -9.79 -26.69
N GLU A 336 -4.94 -10.39 -26.64
CA GLU A 336 -5.90 -10.34 -27.73
C GLU A 336 -6.62 -9.00 -27.77
N LEU A 337 -6.45 -8.25 -28.85
CA LEU A 337 -7.09 -6.96 -29.07
C LEU A 337 -7.67 -6.91 -30.48
N THR A 338 -8.80 -6.20 -30.61
CA THR A 338 -9.45 -5.97 -31.89
C THR A 338 -8.97 -4.66 -32.48
N ALA A 339 -8.14 -4.78 -33.53
CA ALA A 339 -7.68 -3.66 -34.36
C ALA A 339 -7.24 -2.40 -33.54
N PRO A 340 -6.26 -2.51 -32.63
CA PRO A 340 -5.72 -1.32 -31.98
C PRO A 340 -5.05 -0.43 -33.01
N GLY A 341 -5.06 0.88 -32.74
CA GLY A 341 -4.43 1.85 -33.61
C GLY A 341 -4.00 3.08 -32.84
N GLU A 342 -3.36 4.03 -33.53
CA GLU A 342 -3.00 5.30 -32.94
C GLU A 342 -4.23 5.94 -32.29
N GLY A 343 -4.10 6.39 -31.07
CA GLY A 343 -5.18 6.98 -30.29
C GLY A 343 -5.99 5.99 -29.44
N SER A 344 -5.82 4.69 -29.64
CA SER A 344 -6.41 3.70 -28.73
C SER A 344 -5.80 3.86 -27.35
N VAL A 345 -6.61 3.78 -26.29
CA VAL A 345 -6.14 3.87 -24.92
C VAL A 345 -6.22 2.50 -24.26
N ILE A 346 -5.11 2.09 -23.65
CA ILE A 346 -5.06 0.86 -22.86
C ILE A 346 -5.25 1.25 -21.41
N ILE A 347 -6.21 0.61 -20.75
CA ILE A 347 -6.60 0.89 -19.35
C ILE A 347 -6.21 -0.33 -18.51
N PHE A 348 -5.20 -0.16 -17.67
CA PHE A 348 -4.74 -1.18 -16.73
C PHE A 348 -5.52 -1.05 -15.43
N GLU A 349 -6.11 -2.15 -14.97
CA GLU A 349 -6.86 -2.22 -13.72
C GLU A 349 -5.96 -2.61 -12.55
N ASN A 350 -6.47 -2.51 -11.32
CA ASN A 350 -5.74 -2.83 -10.09
C ASN A 350 -4.40 -2.09 -9.96
N ALA A 351 -4.39 -0.83 -10.37
CA ALA A 351 -3.21 0.02 -10.33
C ALA A 351 -3.20 0.98 -9.13
N GLY A 352 -3.99 0.69 -8.08
CA GLY A 352 -4.15 1.57 -6.93
C GLY A 352 -3.17 1.34 -5.78
N ALA A 353 -2.33 0.29 -5.84
CA ALA A 353 -1.39 -0.02 -4.77
C ALA A 353 0.01 -0.22 -5.33
N TYR A 354 0.96 0.59 -4.87
CA TYR A 354 2.39 0.55 -5.22
C TYR A 354 2.69 0.82 -6.71
N ALA A 355 1.76 0.57 -7.59
CA ALA A 355 1.96 0.58 -9.05
C ALA A 355 2.67 1.83 -9.56
N MET A 356 2.31 3.00 -9.04
CA MET A 356 2.91 4.27 -9.46
C MET A 356 4.25 4.55 -8.78
N THR A 357 4.40 4.19 -7.50
CA THR A 357 5.54 4.61 -6.68
C THR A 357 6.72 3.65 -6.73
N GLU A 358 6.52 2.40 -7.12
CA GLU A 358 7.61 1.42 -7.24
C GLU A 358 8.28 1.40 -8.62
N GLY A 359 7.83 2.22 -9.54
CA GLY A 359 8.44 2.35 -10.87
C GLY A 359 9.73 3.15 -10.87
N MET A 360 10.49 3.01 -11.95
CA MET A 360 11.74 3.75 -12.17
C MET A 360 11.42 5.16 -12.69
N SER A 361 10.73 5.97 -11.90
CA SER A 361 10.12 7.23 -12.32
C SER A 361 11.07 8.24 -12.94
N LEU A 362 12.35 8.20 -12.60
CA LEU A 362 13.34 9.16 -13.08
C LEU A 362 14.12 8.70 -14.32
N PHE A 363 13.93 7.44 -14.73
CA PHE A 363 14.67 6.90 -15.88
C PHE A 363 14.28 7.63 -17.17
N LEU A 364 15.28 8.06 -17.92
CA LEU A 364 15.16 8.84 -19.17
C LEU A 364 14.48 10.20 -19.00
N SER A 365 14.32 10.69 -17.78
CA SER A 365 13.78 12.03 -17.48
C SER A 365 12.39 12.28 -18.09
N HIS A 366 11.54 11.24 -18.15
CA HIS A 366 10.16 11.37 -18.56
C HIS A 366 9.31 12.05 -17.48
N GLU A 367 8.21 12.66 -17.89
CA GLU A 367 7.24 13.27 -16.98
C GLU A 367 6.60 12.24 -16.06
N LEU A 368 6.27 12.67 -14.84
CA LEU A 368 5.34 11.91 -14.00
C LEU A 368 3.92 12.09 -14.54
N PRO A 369 3.08 11.04 -14.53
CA PRO A 369 1.71 11.16 -15.03
C PRO A 369 0.86 12.04 -14.13
N ALA A 370 -0.19 12.61 -14.70
CA ALA A 370 -1.22 13.27 -13.91
C ALA A 370 -1.98 12.22 -13.08
N VAL A 371 -2.52 12.66 -11.97
CA VAL A 371 -3.33 11.83 -11.07
C VAL A 371 -4.66 12.53 -10.84
N VAL A 372 -5.76 11.82 -11.06
CA VAL A 372 -7.10 12.33 -10.81
C VAL A 372 -7.85 11.41 -9.86
N PHE A 373 -8.71 12.00 -9.04
CA PHE A 373 -9.67 11.27 -8.22
C PHE A 373 -11.02 11.25 -8.93
N TYR A 374 -11.73 10.15 -8.79
CA TYR A 374 -13.08 10.01 -9.29
C TYR A 374 -14.03 9.64 -8.16
N SER A 375 -15.19 10.30 -8.11
CA SER A 375 -16.35 9.86 -7.36
C SER A 375 -17.61 10.18 -8.17
N GLU A 376 -18.64 9.39 -7.98
CA GLU A 376 -19.91 9.62 -8.67
C GLU A 376 -20.47 11.00 -8.32
N LYS A 377 -20.33 11.40 -7.07
CA LYS A 377 -20.84 12.69 -6.55
C LYS A 377 -20.13 13.90 -7.16
N GLU A 378 -18.80 13.84 -7.27
CA GLU A 378 -17.99 15.01 -7.66
C GLU A 378 -17.39 14.91 -9.06
N GLY A 379 -17.49 13.75 -9.71
CA GLY A 379 -16.83 13.49 -11.00
C GLY A 379 -15.33 13.40 -10.84
N PHE A 380 -14.60 13.81 -11.86
CA PHE A 380 -13.13 13.80 -11.85
C PHE A 380 -12.57 15.07 -11.26
N LYS A 381 -11.61 14.92 -10.35
CA LYS A 381 -10.87 16.02 -9.72
C LYS A 381 -9.37 15.80 -9.89
N LEU A 382 -8.66 16.84 -10.31
CA LEU A 382 -7.20 16.79 -10.42
C LEU A 382 -6.58 16.70 -9.01
N ALA A 383 -5.83 15.62 -8.77
CA ALA A 383 -5.05 15.46 -7.54
C ALA A 383 -3.61 15.97 -7.72
N ARG A 384 -3.01 15.69 -8.87
CA ARG A 384 -1.68 16.19 -9.22
C ARG A 384 -1.55 16.30 -10.73
N ASN A 385 -1.06 17.43 -11.21
CA ASN A 385 -0.74 17.63 -12.63
C ASN A 385 0.52 16.85 -13.04
N LYS A 386 0.72 16.67 -14.33
CA LYS A 386 1.98 16.13 -14.86
C LYS A 386 3.16 16.94 -14.31
N GLN A 387 4.26 16.25 -14.00
CA GLN A 387 5.46 16.85 -13.43
C GLN A 387 6.68 16.53 -14.28
N GLU A 388 7.42 17.53 -14.68
CA GLU A 388 8.71 17.34 -15.31
C GLU A 388 9.73 16.78 -14.30
N THR A 389 10.56 15.86 -14.75
CA THR A 389 11.56 15.22 -13.86
C THR A 389 13.00 15.55 -14.24
N TYR A 390 13.22 16.20 -15.38
CA TYR A 390 14.58 16.45 -15.87
C TYR A 390 15.45 17.22 -14.86
N LYS A 391 14.86 18.13 -14.09
CA LYS A 391 15.58 18.91 -13.08
C LYS A 391 16.17 18.07 -11.96
N TRP A 392 15.58 16.91 -11.70
CA TRP A 392 16.06 16.00 -10.68
C TRP A 392 17.23 15.14 -11.16
N ASN A 393 17.49 15.12 -12.47
CA ASN A 393 18.52 14.33 -13.11
C ASN A 393 19.67 15.19 -13.63
N MET A 394 19.80 16.41 -13.17
CA MET A 394 20.88 17.33 -13.56
C MET A 394 21.52 17.97 -12.33
N GLU A 395 22.72 18.45 -12.49
CA GLU A 395 23.40 19.20 -11.43
C GLU A 395 22.66 20.50 -11.10
N ASP A 396 22.79 20.96 -9.87
CA ASP A 396 22.25 22.26 -9.49
C ASP A 396 22.90 23.35 -10.33
N HIS A 397 22.05 24.17 -10.93
CA HIS A 397 22.50 25.21 -11.84
C HIS A 397 22.25 26.58 -11.23
N LYS A 398 23.37 27.28 -10.94
CA LYS A 398 23.33 28.61 -10.31
C LYS A 398 23.14 29.71 -11.37
#